data_949c12f8348c7307cb362c2faa87bd1a
#
_entry.id   949c12f8348c7307cb362c2faa87bd1a
#
_cell.length_a   1.000
_cell.length_b   1.000
_cell.length_c   1.000
_cell.angle_alpha   90.00
_cell.angle_beta   90.00
_cell.angle_gamma   90.00
#
_symmetry.space_group_name_H-M   'P 1'
#
loop_
_entity.id
_entity.type
_entity.pdbx_description
1 polymer ?
#
loop_
_entity_poly.entity_id
_entity_poly.type
_entity_poly.pdbx_seq_one_letter_code
_entity_poly.pdbx_strand_id
1 'polypeptide(L)'
;MPFKYEPRVKETTTTTGTGDYTLAGTVTGYRTFAAIGNGNSTCYCCTDGTNWEIGAGTYTAAGTTLERSYILKSSHPGGSWLAFDWGAGSKDIFCIFPYTMLNYFQYNSGCWDATTPSNTPGTYAICIGDGGYATGGSATAIGYTCKAAGYGDTAIGYNHALTESNSYYMFAFGNGAGNKLTRINEILLATGYQDSHGDTQAHHVICKANTTNATQTSLGNASYGDNGSLAPAAYASAAMVYDIMVVAMQYGGTSGSVGTTKAWSLKALAYYAAGTPTRVGTTAFSVIEADAAASAWACALDFTNAYPIRVTGEANKSIRWAAYVRSVELAYAA
;
A
#
# COMPACT_ATOMS: atom_id res chain seq x y z
N MET A 1 -24.65 -8.46 10.36
CA MET A 1 -25.68 -8.84 9.38
C MET A 1 -25.05 -8.71 8.00
N PRO A 2 -25.11 -9.72 7.13
CA PRO A 2 -24.49 -9.62 5.82
C PRO A 2 -25.27 -8.63 4.93
N PHE A 3 -24.52 -7.79 4.21
CA PHE A 3 -25.07 -6.93 3.17
C PHE A 3 -25.31 -7.75 1.90
N LYS A 4 -26.48 -7.62 1.28
CA LYS A 4 -26.84 -8.37 0.09
C LYS A 4 -27.53 -7.47 -0.95
N TYR A 5 -27.04 -7.51 -2.17
CA TYR A 5 -27.69 -6.93 -3.34
C TYR A 5 -28.32 -8.04 -4.19
N GLU A 6 -29.58 -7.84 -4.57
CA GLU A 6 -30.27 -8.74 -5.49
C GLU A 6 -30.89 -7.95 -6.65
N PRO A 7 -30.61 -8.33 -7.89
CA PRO A 7 -31.15 -7.62 -9.04
C PRO A 7 -32.66 -7.86 -9.17
N ARG A 8 -33.35 -6.87 -9.77
CA ARG A 8 -34.79 -6.94 -10.06
C ARG A 8 -35.68 -7.12 -8.83
N VAL A 9 -35.26 -6.62 -7.68
CA VAL A 9 -36.10 -6.55 -6.49
C VAL A 9 -36.80 -5.19 -6.47
N LYS A 10 -38.15 -5.22 -6.52
CA LYS A 10 -39.01 -4.04 -6.46
C LYS A 10 -40.38 -4.42 -5.91
N GLU A 11 -40.82 -3.68 -4.92
CA GLU A 11 -42.17 -3.78 -4.34
C GLU A 11 -42.81 -2.39 -4.23
N THR A 12 -44.07 -2.37 -3.85
CA THR A 12 -44.73 -1.11 -3.45
C THR A 12 -44.78 -1.00 -1.93
N THR A 13 -45.00 0.22 -1.44
CA THR A 13 -45.30 0.51 -0.04
C THR A 13 -46.29 1.68 0.07
N THR A 14 -47.18 1.61 1.04
CA THR A 14 -48.06 2.72 1.40
C THR A 14 -47.70 3.37 2.73
N THR A 15 -46.57 3.00 3.33
CA THR A 15 -46.06 3.52 4.57
C THR A 15 -46.08 5.06 4.57
N THR A 16 -46.53 5.68 5.63
CA THR A 16 -46.51 7.14 5.87
C THR A 16 -45.54 7.49 6.99
N GLY A 17 -45.14 8.74 7.05
CA GLY A 17 -44.20 9.20 8.08
C GLY A 17 -42.75 8.77 7.84
N THR A 18 -41.98 8.72 8.89
CA THR A 18 -40.54 8.42 8.89
C THR A 18 -40.21 6.99 9.40
N GLY A 19 -41.23 6.17 9.69
CA GLY A 19 -41.04 4.78 10.16
C GLY A 19 -40.60 3.81 9.10
N ASP A 20 -40.37 2.55 9.51
CA ASP A 20 -39.98 1.46 8.64
C ASP A 20 -40.99 1.16 7.54
N TYR A 21 -40.54 0.72 6.39
CA TYR A 21 -41.43 0.38 5.28
C TYR A 21 -42.13 -0.95 5.51
N THR A 22 -43.48 -0.95 5.43
CA THR A 22 -44.24 -2.17 5.23
C THR A 22 -44.39 -2.42 3.74
N LEU A 23 -43.85 -3.54 3.25
CA LEU A 23 -43.84 -3.89 1.84
C LEU A 23 -45.20 -4.50 1.44
N ALA A 24 -45.76 -4.03 0.34
CA ALA A 24 -47.14 -4.36 -0.06
C ALA A 24 -47.22 -5.33 -1.28
N GLY A 25 -46.09 -5.91 -1.63
CA GLY A 25 -46.04 -6.90 -2.73
C GLY A 25 -45.27 -6.41 -3.95
N THR A 26 -44.91 -7.37 -4.78
CA THR A 26 -44.03 -7.17 -5.95
C THR A 26 -44.74 -6.44 -7.10
N VAL A 27 -43.98 -5.64 -7.82
CA VAL A 27 -44.39 -5.11 -9.13
C VAL A 27 -44.23 -6.21 -10.21
N THR A 28 -45.13 -6.26 -11.17
CA THR A 28 -45.07 -7.27 -12.27
C THR A 28 -43.66 -7.27 -12.93
N GLY A 29 -43.11 -8.47 -13.03
CA GLY A 29 -41.78 -8.69 -13.62
C GLY A 29 -40.62 -8.45 -12.67
N TYR A 30 -40.87 -8.12 -11.39
CA TYR A 30 -39.84 -7.95 -10.34
C TYR A 30 -39.97 -9.05 -9.30
N ARG A 31 -38.95 -9.16 -8.46
CA ARG A 31 -38.89 -10.04 -7.28
C ARG A 31 -39.22 -9.26 -6.03
N THR A 32 -39.70 -9.96 -4.99
CA THR A 32 -39.90 -9.37 -3.66
C THR A 32 -38.56 -9.19 -2.91
N PHE A 33 -38.56 -8.35 -1.88
CA PHE A 33 -37.43 -8.23 -0.95
C PHE A 33 -37.11 -9.52 -0.19
N ALA A 34 -37.98 -10.51 -0.21
CA ALA A 34 -37.65 -11.86 0.30
C ALA A 34 -36.42 -12.47 -0.38
N ALA A 35 -36.09 -12.04 -1.60
CA ALA A 35 -34.87 -12.46 -2.29
C ALA A 35 -33.59 -11.99 -1.57
N ILE A 36 -33.63 -10.90 -0.81
CA ILE A 36 -32.52 -10.43 0.03
C ILE A 36 -32.27 -11.43 1.17
N GLY A 37 -33.31 -12.11 1.64
CA GLY A 37 -33.26 -13.04 2.75
C GLY A 37 -33.47 -12.38 4.10
N ASN A 38 -34.16 -13.07 5.00
CA ASN A 38 -34.50 -12.58 6.32
C ASN A 38 -33.25 -12.20 7.14
N GLY A 39 -33.28 -11.02 7.77
CA GLY A 39 -32.19 -10.50 8.61
C GLY A 39 -30.99 -9.96 7.84
N ASN A 40 -31.01 -9.94 6.50
CA ASN A 40 -29.94 -9.34 5.71
C ASN A 40 -30.23 -7.85 5.43
N SER A 41 -29.16 -7.06 5.36
CA SER A 41 -29.23 -5.65 5.00
C SER A 41 -29.07 -5.45 3.51
N THR A 42 -29.69 -4.41 2.96
CA THR A 42 -29.54 -3.99 1.55
C THR A 42 -29.69 -2.49 1.42
N CYS A 43 -29.22 -1.94 0.29
CA CYS A 43 -29.55 -0.57 -0.07
C CYS A 43 -30.84 -0.52 -0.89
N TYR A 44 -31.63 0.50 -0.64
CA TYR A 44 -32.88 0.73 -1.33
C TYR A 44 -33.01 2.16 -1.84
N CYS A 45 -33.88 2.33 -2.82
CA CYS A 45 -34.48 3.61 -3.19
C CYS A 45 -35.99 3.49 -3.05
N CYS A 46 -36.62 4.47 -2.37
CA CYS A 46 -38.06 4.63 -2.29
C CYS A 46 -38.46 5.93 -2.98
N THR A 47 -39.54 5.93 -3.77
CA THR A 47 -40.01 7.13 -4.48
C THR A 47 -41.52 7.10 -4.72
N ASP A 48 -42.15 8.26 -4.68
CA ASP A 48 -43.55 8.49 -5.11
C ASP A 48 -43.63 9.13 -6.54
N GLY A 49 -42.47 9.19 -7.23
CA GLY A 49 -42.32 9.84 -8.55
C GLY A 49 -41.88 11.29 -8.48
N THR A 50 -42.07 11.98 -7.37
CA THR A 50 -41.64 13.37 -7.10
C THR A 50 -40.56 13.41 -6.02
N ASN A 51 -40.85 12.79 -4.91
CA ASN A 51 -39.94 12.69 -3.78
C ASN A 51 -39.23 11.34 -3.80
N TRP A 52 -38.07 11.31 -3.16
CA TRP A 52 -37.26 10.10 -3.12
C TRP A 52 -36.42 10.03 -1.85
N GLU A 53 -36.08 8.79 -1.49
CA GLU A 53 -35.15 8.48 -0.42
C GLU A 53 -34.29 7.29 -0.80
N ILE A 54 -33.00 7.40 -0.56
CA ILE A 54 -32.02 6.34 -0.70
C ILE A 54 -31.49 6.02 0.70
N GLY A 55 -31.52 4.75 1.06
CA GLY A 55 -31.07 4.30 2.38
C GLY A 55 -30.53 2.89 2.37
N ALA A 56 -30.11 2.45 3.54
CA ALA A 56 -29.78 1.06 3.83
C ALA A 56 -30.71 0.57 4.95
N GLY A 57 -31.18 -0.65 4.82
CA GLY A 57 -32.13 -1.23 5.76
C GLY A 57 -32.04 -2.75 5.81
N THR A 58 -32.58 -3.32 6.88
CA THR A 58 -32.62 -4.75 7.11
C THR A 58 -34.00 -5.28 6.74
N TYR A 59 -34.05 -6.30 5.90
CA TYR A 59 -35.30 -6.99 5.55
C TYR A 59 -35.70 -7.98 6.63
N THR A 60 -36.94 -7.88 7.12
CA THR A 60 -37.54 -8.81 8.07
C THR A 60 -38.74 -9.49 7.42
N ALA A 61 -38.68 -10.83 7.26
CA ALA A 61 -39.75 -11.61 6.65
C ALA A 61 -41.05 -11.66 7.50
N ALA A 62 -40.91 -11.66 8.82
CA ALA A 62 -42.02 -11.51 9.73
C ALA A 62 -42.58 -10.08 9.63
N GLY A 63 -43.76 -9.89 9.04
CA GLY A 63 -44.37 -8.60 8.79
C GLY A 63 -43.96 -7.94 7.46
N THR A 64 -43.10 -8.58 6.65
CA THR A 64 -42.62 -8.04 5.35
C THR A 64 -42.18 -6.59 5.47
N THR A 65 -41.24 -6.32 6.38
CA THR A 65 -40.75 -4.97 6.64
C THR A 65 -39.33 -4.76 6.13
N LEU A 66 -39.03 -3.53 5.72
CA LEU A 66 -37.69 -3.05 5.46
C LEU A 66 -37.41 -1.89 6.42
N GLU A 67 -36.49 -2.11 7.33
CA GLU A 67 -36.05 -1.12 8.29
C GLU A 67 -35.36 0.07 7.58
N ARG A 68 -35.54 1.28 8.10
CA ARG A 68 -34.86 2.50 7.64
C ARG A 68 -33.66 2.79 8.55
N SER A 69 -32.69 1.86 8.60
CA SER A 69 -31.59 1.90 9.55
C SER A 69 -30.63 3.07 9.28
N TYR A 70 -30.45 3.45 8.01
CA TYR A 70 -29.55 4.52 7.63
C TYR A 70 -30.02 5.23 6.37
N ILE A 71 -30.16 6.56 6.43
CA ILE A 71 -30.50 7.37 5.26
C ILE A 71 -29.21 7.88 4.60
N LEU A 72 -29.01 7.46 3.36
CA LEU A 72 -27.87 7.88 2.55
C LEU A 72 -28.13 9.24 1.89
N LYS A 73 -29.36 9.42 1.37
CA LYS A 73 -29.76 10.66 0.72
C LYS A 73 -31.27 10.71 0.56
N SER A 74 -31.87 11.91 0.62
CA SER A 74 -33.30 12.08 0.35
C SER A 74 -33.60 13.46 -0.24
N SER A 75 -34.81 13.63 -0.77
CA SER A 75 -35.38 14.92 -1.18
C SER A 75 -36.00 15.70 -0.02
N HIS A 76 -35.73 15.34 1.24
CA HIS A 76 -36.28 16.01 2.39
C HIS A 76 -35.88 17.50 2.42
N PRO A 77 -36.85 18.46 2.56
CA PRO A 77 -36.56 19.89 2.47
C PRO A 77 -35.68 20.44 3.59
N GLY A 78 -35.62 19.73 4.73
CA GLY A 78 -34.75 20.08 5.87
C GLY A 78 -33.32 19.55 5.77
N GLY A 79 -32.97 18.79 4.74
CA GLY A 79 -31.63 18.25 4.53
C GLY A 79 -31.61 16.83 3.96
N SER A 80 -30.66 16.58 3.07
CA SER A 80 -30.59 15.33 2.30
C SER A 80 -30.23 14.07 3.12
N TRP A 81 -29.91 14.20 4.38
CA TRP A 81 -29.55 13.09 5.30
C TRP A 81 -30.69 12.73 6.27
N LEU A 82 -31.85 13.39 6.11
CA LEU A 82 -33.02 13.16 6.94
C LEU A 82 -33.96 12.16 6.26
N ALA A 83 -34.59 11.32 7.07
CA ALA A 83 -35.64 10.42 6.59
C ALA A 83 -36.80 11.24 6.01
N PHE A 84 -37.22 10.88 4.78
CA PHE A 84 -38.33 11.57 4.14
C PHE A 84 -39.65 11.26 4.88
N ASP A 85 -40.42 12.30 5.23
CA ASP A 85 -41.72 12.17 5.84
C ASP A 85 -42.79 11.92 4.77
N TRP A 86 -43.11 10.63 4.58
CA TRP A 86 -43.99 10.19 3.50
C TRP A 86 -45.44 10.50 3.76
N GLY A 87 -46.09 11.11 2.79
CA GLY A 87 -47.54 11.28 2.76
C GLY A 87 -48.26 9.98 2.35
N ALA A 88 -49.63 10.05 2.38
CA ALA A 88 -50.47 8.96 1.89
C ALA A 88 -50.24 8.72 0.39
N GLY A 89 -50.48 7.47 -0.07
CA GLY A 89 -50.30 7.06 -1.44
C GLY A 89 -49.28 5.92 -1.60
N SER A 90 -49.28 5.32 -2.78
CA SER A 90 -48.34 4.24 -3.12
C SER A 90 -46.97 4.81 -3.49
N LYS A 91 -45.92 4.18 -3.04
CA LYS A 91 -44.51 4.44 -3.41
C LYS A 91 -43.92 3.16 -3.97
N ASP A 92 -43.02 3.33 -4.91
CA ASP A 92 -42.14 2.27 -5.40
C ASP A 92 -40.91 2.17 -4.49
N ILE A 93 -40.58 0.96 -4.03
CA ILE A 93 -39.36 0.71 -3.28
C ILE A 93 -38.57 -0.44 -3.94
N PHE A 94 -37.30 -0.22 -4.22
CA PHE A 94 -36.49 -1.18 -4.96
C PHE A 94 -35.06 -1.24 -4.45
N CYS A 95 -34.47 -2.45 -4.55
CA CYS A 95 -33.08 -2.69 -4.23
C CYS A 95 -32.16 -1.96 -5.23
N ILE A 96 -31.18 -1.25 -4.72
CA ILE A 96 -30.16 -0.55 -5.53
C ILE A 96 -28.77 -0.95 -5.08
N PHE A 97 -27.82 -0.81 -5.99
CA PHE A 97 -26.41 -0.75 -5.66
C PHE A 97 -26.04 0.74 -5.60
N PRO A 98 -25.80 1.33 -4.42
CA PRO A 98 -25.61 2.76 -4.33
C PRO A 98 -24.30 3.15 -5.02
N TYR A 99 -24.37 4.14 -5.88
CA TYR A 99 -23.21 4.75 -6.56
C TYR A 99 -22.10 5.17 -5.59
N THR A 100 -22.47 5.57 -4.37
CA THR A 100 -21.50 5.88 -3.31
C THR A 100 -20.62 4.68 -2.94
N MET A 101 -21.12 3.45 -3.01
CA MET A 101 -20.29 2.25 -2.84
C MET A 101 -19.37 2.01 -4.04
N LEU A 102 -19.79 2.34 -5.25
CA LEU A 102 -18.95 2.23 -6.45
C LEU A 102 -17.83 3.28 -6.43
N ASN A 103 -18.09 4.48 -5.93
CA ASN A 103 -17.08 5.51 -5.72
C ASN A 103 -16.03 5.12 -4.67
N TYR A 104 -16.39 4.31 -3.68
CA TYR A 104 -15.44 3.73 -2.74
C TYR A 104 -14.42 2.81 -3.43
N PHE A 105 -14.81 2.18 -4.53
CA PHE A 105 -13.89 1.34 -5.34
C PHE A 105 -13.17 2.11 -6.46
N GLN A 106 -13.65 3.27 -6.87
CA GLN A 106 -13.15 3.95 -8.08
C GLN A 106 -12.46 5.30 -7.86
N TYR A 107 -12.78 6.09 -6.83
CA TYR A 107 -12.35 7.51 -6.84
C TYR A 107 -11.90 8.13 -5.52
N ASN A 108 -12.19 7.54 -4.41
CA ASN A 108 -11.69 8.00 -3.14
C ASN A 108 -11.30 6.76 -2.31
N SER A 109 -10.07 6.32 -2.48
CA SER A 109 -9.19 5.96 -1.40
C SER A 109 -9.91 5.73 -0.05
N GLY A 110 -10.95 4.94 -0.03
CA GLY A 110 -11.59 4.55 1.20
C GLY A 110 -10.94 3.26 1.67
N CYS A 111 -10.09 3.32 2.68
CA CYS A 111 -10.02 2.20 3.59
C CYS A 111 -11.43 1.88 4.03
N TRP A 112 -11.86 0.66 3.85
CA TRP A 112 -13.05 0.15 4.50
C TRP A 112 -12.70 -0.12 5.97
N ASP A 113 -12.44 0.96 6.70
CA ASP A 113 -12.34 0.92 8.15
C ASP A 113 -13.54 1.68 8.73
N ALA A 114 -14.50 0.92 9.21
CA ALA A 114 -15.65 1.47 9.93
C ALA A 114 -15.26 2.08 11.29
N THR A 115 -14.02 1.97 11.73
CA THR A 115 -13.61 2.30 13.10
C THR A 115 -12.73 3.54 13.24
N THR A 116 -12.07 4.02 12.18
CA THR A 116 -11.21 5.22 12.26
C THR A 116 -11.40 6.20 11.08
N PRO A 117 -12.34 7.15 11.19
CA PRO A 117 -12.59 8.14 10.13
C PRO A 117 -11.50 9.23 10.00
N SER A 118 -10.36 9.09 10.67
CA SER A 118 -9.35 10.17 10.77
C SER A 118 -8.25 10.16 9.71
N ASN A 119 -8.13 9.10 8.91
CA ASN A 119 -7.07 9.01 7.90
C ASN A 119 -7.62 9.39 6.52
N THR A 120 -7.39 10.64 6.10
CA THR A 120 -7.71 11.08 4.74
C THR A 120 -6.86 10.29 3.75
N PRO A 121 -7.49 9.53 2.86
CA PRO A 121 -6.73 8.76 1.88
C PRO A 121 -5.99 9.67 0.90
N GLY A 122 -4.84 9.19 0.38
CA GLY A 122 -4.09 9.90 -0.65
C GLY A 122 -4.83 9.90 -2.01
N THR A 123 -4.48 10.84 -2.87
CA THR A 123 -5.04 10.89 -4.24
C THR A 123 -4.69 9.60 -4.99
N TYR A 124 -5.69 8.95 -5.60
CA TYR A 124 -5.57 7.66 -6.29
C TYR A 124 -5.11 6.49 -5.42
N ALA A 125 -5.23 6.59 -4.10
CA ALA A 125 -4.86 5.49 -3.22
C ALA A 125 -5.95 4.40 -3.18
N ILE A 126 -5.55 3.16 -2.94
CA ILE A 126 -6.43 1.99 -2.81
C ILE A 126 -6.22 1.38 -1.43
N CYS A 127 -7.31 1.13 -0.71
CA CYS A 127 -7.25 0.36 0.52
C CYS A 127 -8.36 -0.69 0.54
N ILE A 128 -8.00 -1.93 0.81
CA ILE A 128 -8.92 -3.07 0.88
C ILE A 128 -8.59 -3.88 2.13
N GLY A 129 -9.53 -3.98 3.06
CA GLY A 129 -9.36 -4.74 4.31
C GLY A 129 -9.78 -3.95 5.53
N ASP A 130 -9.53 -4.50 6.71
CA ASP A 130 -9.94 -3.95 8.00
C ASP A 130 -8.75 -3.30 8.72
N GLY A 131 -8.97 -2.14 9.36
CA GLY A 131 -7.99 -1.41 10.17
C GLY A 131 -6.77 -0.85 9.41
N GLY A 132 -6.77 -0.92 8.08
CA GLY A 132 -5.68 -0.41 7.25
C GLY A 132 -5.90 1.02 6.76
N TYR A 133 -4.88 1.66 6.21
CA TYR A 133 -5.00 2.94 5.52
C TYR A 133 -3.94 3.15 4.44
N ALA A 134 -4.29 3.89 3.40
CA ALA A 134 -3.42 4.30 2.32
C ALA A 134 -3.49 5.83 2.20
N THR A 135 -2.62 6.55 2.92
CA THR A 135 -2.61 8.01 2.98
C THR A 135 -1.65 8.65 1.97
N GLY A 136 -0.70 7.89 1.44
CA GLY A 136 0.16 8.35 0.36
C GLY A 136 -0.59 8.48 -0.98
N GLY A 137 -0.21 9.44 -1.82
CA GLY A 137 -0.73 9.53 -3.18
C GLY A 137 -0.38 8.26 -3.98
N SER A 138 -1.33 7.68 -4.70
CA SER A 138 -1.18 6.41 -5.43
C SER A 138 -0.76 5.21 -4.57
N ALA A 139 -0.92 5.28 -3.25
CA ALA A 139 -0.59 4.19 -2.36
C ALA A 139 -1.62 3.06 -2.41
N THR A 140 -1.19 1.84 -2.10
CA THR A 140 -2.05 0.64 -2.06
C THR A 140 -1.86 -0.10 -0.74
N ALA A 141 -2.94 -0.32 0.01
CA ALA A 141 -2.95 -1.14 1.22
C ALA A 141 -4.01 -2.23 1.08
N ILE A 142 -3.61 -3.49 1.14
CA ILE A 142 -4.51 -4.64 0.99
C ILE A 142 -4.26 -5.65 2.11
N GLY A 143 -5.30 -5.94 2.88
CA GLY A 143 -5.25 -6.90 3.98
C GLY A 143 -5.63 -6.31 5.33
N TYR A 144 -5.31 -7.00 6.42
CA TYR A 144 -5.65 -6.57 7.77
C TYR A 144 -4.58 -5.62 8.32
N THR A 145 -4.99 -4.44 8.81
CA THR A 145 -4.12 -3.39 9.40
C THR A 145 -2.90 -2.99 8.55
N CYS A 146 -3.00 -3.12 7.23
CA CYS A 146 -1.95 -2.68 6.32
C CYS A 146 -1.95 -1.15 6.19
N LYS A 147 -0.77 -0.54 6.32
CA LYS A 147 -0.59 0.91 6.28
C LYS A 147 0.42 1.29 5.21
N ALA A 148 0.02 2.16 4.28
CA ALA A 148 0.85 2.66 3.19
C ALA A 148 0.75 4.20 3.16
N ALA A 149 1.72 4.88 3.80
CA ALA A 149 1.68 6.33 3.98
C ALA A 149 2.54 7.11 2.96
N GLY A 150 3.52 6.48 2.34
CA GLY A 150 4.35 7.12 1.32
C GLY A 150 3.71 7.12 -0.07
N TYR A 151 4.18 8.00 -0.93
CA TYR A 151 3.70 8.09 -2.31
C TYR A 151 4.05 6.83 -3.12
N GLY A 152 3.04 6.17 -3.69
CA GLY A 152 3.22 4.95 -4.47
C GLY A 152 3.60 3.71 -3.64
N ASP A 153 3.52 3.78 -2.31
CA ASP A 153 3.77 2.62 -1.45
C ASP A 153 2.71 1.54 -1.63
N THR A 154 3.13 0.30 -1.54
CA THR A 154 2.25 -0.86 -1.61
C THR A 154 2.49 -1.79 -0.43
N ALA A 155 1.46 -2.02 0.38
CA ALA A 155 1.47 -2.93 1.52
C ALA A 155 0.40 -4.01 1.34
N ILE A 156 0.80 -5.28 1.25
CA ILE A 156 -0.11 -6.40 1.02
C ILE A 156 0.13 -7.50 2.05
N GLY A 157 -0.90 -7.87 2.80
CA GLY A 157 -0.84 -8.99 3.75
C GLY A 157 -1.46 -8.65 5.10
N TYR A 158 -0.71 -8.86 6.18
CA TYR A 158 -1.20 -8.69 7.54
C TYR A 158 -0.26 -7.75 8.33
N ASN A 159 -0.83 -6.71 8.93
CA ASN A 159 -0.17 -5.85 9.92
C ASN A 159 1.14 -5.17 9.43
N HIS A 160 1.12 -4.64 8.21
CA HIS A 160 2.23 -3.85 7.68
C HIS A 160 2.19 -2.41 8.17
N ALA A 161 3.37 -1.82 8.40
CA ALA A 161 3.52 -0.44 8.88
C ALA A 161 4.51 0.37 8.02
N LEU A 162 4.16 0.67 6.76
CA LEU A 162 4.84 1.63 5.91
C LEU A 162 4.32 3.03 6.25
N THR A 163 4.78 3.59 7.37
CA THR A 163 4.19 4.79 7.99
C THR A 163 5.04 6.05 7.88
N GLU A 164 6.25 5.93 7.33
CA GLU A 164 7.12 7.11 7.18
C GLU A 164 6.66 7.99 6.02
N SER A 165 6.50 9.28 6.29
CA SER A 165 6.03 10.28 5.31
C SER A 165 6.98 10.52 4.14
N ASN A 166 8.20 10.04 4.23
CA ASN A 166 9.23 10.17 3.20
C ASN A 166 9.57 8.82 2.52
N SER A 167 8.76 7.78 2.73
CA SER A 167 8.87 6.58 1.90
C SER A 167 8.23 6.83 0.53
N TYR A 168 8.82 6.27 -0.51
CA TYR A 168 8.32 6.37 -1.87
C TYR A 168 8.52 5.05 -2.61
N TYR A 169 7.46 4.56 -3.26
CA TYR A 169 7.49 3.36 -4.11
C TYR A 169 8.02 2.11 -3.38
N MET A 170 7.70 1.97 -2.12
CA MET A 170 8.01 0.77 -1.36
C MET A 170 6.98 -0.32 -1.62
N PHE A 171 7.42 -1.56 -1.61
CA PHE A 171 6.55 -2.72 -1.72
C PHE A 171 6.79 -3.65 -0.52
N ALA A 172 5.78 -3.84 0.32
CA ALA A 172 5.82 -4.76 1.44
C ALA A 172 4.83 -5.91 1.22
N PHE A 173 5.29 -7.13 1.45
CA PHE A 173 4.48 -8.33 1.30
C PHE A 173 4.69 -9.28 2.48
N GLY A 174 3.60 -9.90 2.96
CA GLY A 174 3.62 -10.92 3.99
C GLY A 174 2.96 -10.50 5.30
N ASN A 175 3.67 -10.62 6.42
CA ASN A 175 3.15 -10.32 7.75
C ASN A 175 4.17 -9.50 8.56
N GLY A 176 3.75 -8.35 9.05
CA GLY A 176 4.52 -7.56 10.00
C GLY A 176 5.72 -6.81 9.44
N ALA A 177 5.81 -6.58 8.12
CA ALA A 177 6.84 -5.72 7.57
C ALA A 177 6.67 -4.27 8.09
N GLY A 178 7.75 -3.67 8.51
CA GLY A 178 7.78 -2.29 8.99
C GLY A 178 8.87 -1.49 8.33
N ASN A 179 8.55 -0.28 7.90
CA ASN A 179 9.54 0.69 7.47
C ASN A 179 9.65 1.80 8.50
N LYS A 180 10.80 1.88 9.17
CA LYS A 180 11.11 2.94 10.12
C LYS A 180 12.16 3.92 9.59
N LEU A 181 12.57 3.77 8.32
CA LEU A 181 13.50 4.67 7.64
C LEU A 181 12.92 5.17 6.33
N THR A 182 13.36 6.34 5.93
CA THR A 182 13.09 6.94 4.63
C THR A 182 13.86 6.17 3.54
N ARG A 183 13.23 5.16 2.96
CA ARG A 183 13.80 4.41 1.83
C ARG A 183 12.92 4.57 0.61
N ILE A 184 13.52 4.41 -0.56
CA ILE A 184 12.86 4.56 -1.86
C ILE A 184 13.11 3.30 -2.68
N ASN A 185 12.07 2.81 -3.38
CA ASN A 185 12.15 1.67 -4.29
C ASN A 185 12.67 0.38 -3.62
N GLU A 186 12.20 0.08 -2.43
CA GLU A 186 12.54 -1.12 -1.68
C GLU A 186 11.41 -2.15 -1.71
N ILE A 187 11.77 -3.42 -1.80
CA ILE A 187 10.86 -4.53 -1.56
C ILE A 187 11.16 -5.12 -0.19
N LEU A 188 10.14 -5.19 0.66
CA LEU A 188 10.18 -5.78 1.99
C LEU A 188 9.40 -7.09 2.00
N LEU A 189 10.02 -8.14 2.50
CA LEU A 189 9.39 -9.44 2.70
C LEU A 189 9.47 -9.79 4.19
N ALA A 190 8.31 -10.03 4.82
CA ALA A 190 8.24 -10.41 6.22
C ALA A 190 7.26 -11.56 6.42
N THR A 191 7.59 -12.50 7.31
CA THR A 191 6.73 -13.65 7.67
C THR A 191 6.20 -13.56 9.10
N GLY A 192 6.38 -12.43 9.74
CA GLY A 192 6.02 -12.12 11.13
C GLY A 192 7.02 -11.15 11.73
N TYR A 193 6.89 -10.93 13.03
CA TYR A 193 7.82 -10.17 13.84
C TYR A 193 8.00 -10.90 15.17
N GLN A 194 9.13 -10.66 15.86
CA GLN A 194 9.38 -11.23 17.19
C GLN A 194 8.86 -10.30 18.28
N ASP A 195 9.26 -9.04 18.26
CA ASP A 195 8.87 -8.04 19.23
C ASP A 195 8.07 -6.89 18.59
N SER A 196 8.47 -6.43 17.43
CA SER A 196 7.79 -5.34 16.73
C SER A 196 7.95 -5.39 15.20
N HIS A 197 7.04 -4.72 14.49
CA HIS A 197 7.06 -4.64 13.03
C HIS A 197 8.43 -4.22 12.50
N GLY A 198 8.95 -5.00 11.56
CA GLY A 198 10.20 -4.72 10.89
C GLY A 198 11.45 -5.18 11.64
N ASP A 199 11.32 -5.94 12.74
CA ASP A 199 12.46 -6.51 13.48
C ASP A 199 13.05 -7.76 12.81
N THR A 200 12.28 -8.39 11.94
CA THR A 200 12.69 -9.58 11.17
C THR A 200 12.15 -9.50 9.76
N GLN A 201 12.97 -9.04 8.83
CA GLN A 201 12.55 -8.85 7.44
C GLN A 201 13.70 -9.02 6.45
N ALA A 202 13.34 -9.31 5.20
CA ALA A 202 14.28 -9.30 4.08
C ALA A 202 14.04 -8.08 3.20
N HIS A 203 15.13 -7.53 2.70
CA HIS A 203 15.15 -6.33 1.87
C HIS A 203 15.73 -6.62 0.49
N HIS A 204 15.14 -6.03 -0.54
CA HIS A 204 15.63 -6.04 -1.90
C HIS A 204 15.69 -4.61 -2.42
N VAL A 205 16.88 -4.15 -2.76
CA VAL A 205 17.12 -2.77 -3.19
C VAL A 205 18.00 -2.73 -4.43
N ILE A 206 17.73 -1.81 -5.35
CA ILE A 206 18.61 -1.50 -6.47
C ILE A 206 19.29 -0.15 -6.20
N CYS A 207 20.61 -0.18 -6.08
CA CYS A 207 21.45 1.01 -5.97
C CYS A 207 22.13 1.32 -7.30
N LYS A 208 22.36 2.58 -7.62
CA LYS A 208 22.96 3.01 -8.88
C LYS A 208 23.84 4.26 -8.72
N ALA A 209 24.81 4.40 -9.59
CA ALA A 209 25.62 5.61 -9.73
C ALA A 209 26.18 5.74 -11.14
N ASN A 210 26.70 6.92 -11.46
CA ASN A 210 27.53 7.15 -12.63
C ASN A 210 28.89 7.72 -12.17
N THR A 211 29.95 7.29 -12.81
CA THR A 211 31.29 7.90 -12.62
C THR A 211 31.86 8.33 -13.96
N THR A 212 32.62 9.43 -13.95
CA THR A 212 33.32 9.94 -15.15
C THR A 212 34.83 10.05 -14.92
N ASN A 213 35.29 9.70 -13.73
CA ASN A 213 36.68 9.79 -13.29
C ASN A 213 37.00 8.67 -12.27
N ALA A 214 38.21 8.74 -11.71
CA ALA A 214 38.68 7.79 -10.70
C ALA A 214 38.32 8.18 -9.25
N THR A 215 37.43 9.18 -9.04
CA THR A 215 36.97 9.53 -7.69
C THR A 215 36.01 8.48 -7.19
N GLN A 216 36.22 8.02 -5.96
CA GLN A 216 35.34 7.07 -5.32
C GLN A 216 33.95 7.68 -5.09
N THR A 217 32.92 6.97 -5.50
CA THR A 217 31.52 7.40 -5.45
C THR A 217 30.70 6.35 -4.70
N SER A 218 29.69 6.78 -3.95
CA SER A 218 28.73 5.88 -3.32
C SER A 218 27.66 5.44 -4.32
N LEU A 219 27.27 4.18 -4.29
CA LEU A 219 26.03 3.75 -4.91
C LEU A 219 24.87 4.08 -3.99
N GLY A 220 23.93 4.85 -4.50
CA GLY A 220 22.71 5.21 -3.82
C GLY A 220 21.47 4.75 -4.57
N ASN A 221 20.34 4.80 -3.91
CA ASN A 221 19.03 4.51 -4.52
C ASN A 221 18.37 5.79 -5.09
N ALA A 222 19.12 6.86 -5.29
CA ALA A 222 18.62 8.19 -5.57
C ALA A 222 17.88 8.32 -6.91
N SER A 223 16.56 8.42 -6.86
CA SER A 223 15.74 9.02 -7.91
C SER A 223 15.10 10.34 -7.48
N TYR A 224 15.07 10.68 -6.19
CA TYR A 224 14.42 11.87 -5.63
C TYR A 224 15.21 12.56 -4.51
N GLY A 225 16.54 12.59 -4.61
CA GLY A 225 17.36 13.30 -3.63
C GLY A 225 17.59 12.56 -2.33
N ASP A 226 17.17 11.30 -2.27
CA ASP A 226 17.34 10.49 -1.08
C ASP A 226 18.49 9.51 -1.22
N ASN A 227 19.09 9.34 -0.22
CA ASN A 227 20.41 8.86 0.09
C ASN A 227 20.42 7.36 0.33
N GLY A 228 19.79 6.52 -0.41
CA GLY A 228 19.88 5.03 -0.48
C GLY A 228 20.64 4.34 0.67
N SER A 229 20.39 4.75 1.91
CA SER A 229 21.03 4.13 3.07
C SER A 229 20.65 2.66 3.14
N LEU A 230 21.63 1.78 3.30
CA LEU A 230 21.42 0.36 3.54
C LEU A 230 21.33 0.05 5.05
N ALA A 231 21.25 1.07 5.90
CA ALA A 231 21.10 0.91 7.34
C ALA A 231 19.75 0.23 7.69
N PRO A 232 19.67 -0.55 8.77
CA PRO A 232 18.41 -1.14 9.24
C PRO A 232 17.40 -0.06 9.60
N ALA A 233 16.15 -0.43 9.71
CA ALA A 233 15.13 0.38 10.34
C ALA A 233 15.60 0.85 11.74
N ALA A 234 15.07 1.98 12.23
CA ALA A 234 15.54 2.69 13.43
C ALA A 234 15.40 1.89 14.75
N TYR A 235 15.99 0.72 14.81
CA TYR A 235 16.16 -0.04 16.04
C TYR A 235 17.46 0.33 16.74
N ALA A 236 17.45 0.27 18.05
CA ALA A 236 18.64 0.52 18.86
C ALA A 236 19.78 -0.45 18.49
N SER A 237 19.42 -1.66 18.08
CA SER A 237 20.39 -2.68 17.68
C SER A 237 19.82 -3.59 16.60
N ALA A 238 20.61 -3.87 15.57
CA ALA A 238 20.25 -4.80 14.50
C ALA A 238 21.47 -5.50 13.92
N ALA A 239 21.30 -6.74 13.51
CA ALA A 239 22.26 -7.47 12.68
C ALA A 239 21.72 -7.57 11.26
N MET A 240 22.56 -7.31 10.26
CA MET A 240 22.19 -7.43 8.85
C MET A 240 23.23 -8.24 8.07
N VAL A 241 22.77 -9.26 7.38
CA VAL A 241 23.57 -9.98 6.39
C VAL A 241 23.25 -9.39 5.01
N TYR A 242 24.29 -9.03 4.28
CA TYR A 242 24.21 -8.51 2.93
C TYR A 242 24.73 -9.51 1.90
N ASP A 243 24.01 -9.64 0.81
CA ASP A 243 24.42 -10.33 -0.42
C ASP A 243 24.21 -9.36 -1.58
N ILE A 244 25.32 -8.93 -2.19
CA ILE A 244 25.34 -7.80 -3.11
C ILE A 244 25.99 -8.23 -4.42
N MET A 245 25.31 -7.99 -5.53
CA MET A 245 25.85 -8.10 -6.87
C MET A 245 25.99 -6.71 -7.49
N VAL A 246 27.18 -6.39 -7.98
CA VAL A 246 27.47 -5.11 -8.64
C VAL A 246 27.86 -5.37 -10.08
N VAL A 247 27.32 -4.58 -10.99
CA VAL A 247 27.72 -4.54 -12.40
C VAL A 247 28.07 -3.12 -12.81
N ALA A 248 29.09 -2.99 -13.61
CA ALA A 248 29.53 -1.75 -14.22
C ALA A 248 29.66 -1.88 -15.73
N MET A 249 29.30 -0.83 -16.46
CA MET A 249 29.42 -0.78 -17.92
C MET A 249 29.83 0.62 -18.38
N GLN A 250 30.84 0.70 -19.20
CA GLN A 250 31.20 1.94 -19.89
C GLN A 250 30.17 2.27 -20.95
N TYR A 251 29.60 3.48 -20.87
CA TYR A 251 28.62 3.96 -21.85
C TYR A 251 29.10 5.18 -22.65
N GLY A 252 30.31 5.69 -22.35
CA GLY A 252 30.88 6.86 -23.01
C GLY A 252 32.25 7.23 -22.44
N GLY A 253 32.69 8.44 -22.74
CA GLY A 253 34.00 8.97 -22.35
C GLY A 253 34.89 9.17 -23.54
N THR A 254 36.10 9.72 -23.32
CA THR A 254 37.12 10.00 -24.35
C THR A 254 38.19 8.91 -24.40
N SER A 255 38.13 7.90 -23.53
CA SER A 255 39.01 6.76 -23.50
C SER A 255 38.27 5.46 -23.29
N GLY A 256 38.89 4.32 -23.62
CA GLY A 256 38.30 2.99 -23.54
C GLY A 256 37.26 2.73 -24.62
N SER A 257 36.48 1.68 -24.47
CA SER A 257 35.46 1.25 -25.43
C SER A 257 34.10 1.15 -24.75
N VAL A 258 33.07 1.70 -25.37
CA VAL A 258 31.66 1.51 -24.94
C VAL A 258 31.36 0.00 -24.95
N GLY A 259 30.66 -0.46 -23.90
CA GLY A 259 30.37 -1.87 -23.70
C GLY A 259 31.39 -2.61 -22.81
N THR A 260 32.55 -2.01 -22.46
CA THR A 260 33.45 -2.58 -21.46
C THR A 260 32.71 -2.80 -20.16
N THR A 261 32.82 -4.00 -19.57
CA THR A 261 32.02 -4.42 -18.40
C THR A 261 32.86 -5.04 -17.29
N LYS A 262 32.37 -4.99 -16.08
CA LYS A 262 32.91 -5.72 -14.93
C LYS A 262 31.83 -5.97 -13.90
N ALA A 263 31.90 -7.11 -13.22
CA ALA A 263 30.93 -7.49 -12.19
C ALA A 263 31.60 -8.05 -10.94
N TRP A 264 30.95 -7.85 -9.80
CA TRP A 264 31.41 -8.28 -8.48
C TRP A 264 30.28 -8.93 -7.68
N SER A 265 30.68 -9.80 -6.76
CA SER A 265 29.84 -10.33 -5.69
C SER A 265 30.49 -9.97 -4.35
N LEU A 266 29.69 -9.43 -3.44
CA LEU A 266 30.11 -9.04 -2.09
C LEU A 266 29.14 -9.61 -1.06
N LYS A 267 29.67 -10.15 0.03
CA LYS A 267 28.88 -10.59 1.19
C LYS A 267 29.49 -10.04 2.47
N ALA A 268 28.63 -9.55 3.35
CA ALA A 268 29.06 -8.98 4.63
C ALA A 268 28.02 -9.18 5.71
N LEU A 269 28.49 -9.25 6.95
CA LEU A 269 27.67 -9.11 8.16
C LEU A 269 28.00 -7.76 8.80
N ALA A 270 26.99 -6.96 9.10
CA ALA A 270 27.13 -5.75 9.87
C ALA A 270 26.23 -5.80 11.12
N TYR A 271 26.74 -5.27 12.21
CA TYR A 271 25.98 -5.00 13.42
C TYR A 271 25.79 -3.49 13.54
N TYR A 272 24.58 -3.09 13.88
CA TYR A 272 24.21 -1.69 14.08
C TYR A 272 23.89 -1.47 15.56
N ALA A 273 24.58 -0.52 16.19
CA ALA A 273 24.29 -0.05 17.53
C ALA A 273 23.86 1.42 17.44
N ALA A 274 22.65 1.75 17.87
CA ALA A 274 22.08 3.10 17.79
C ALA A 274 22.26 3.75 16.38
N GLY A 275 22.04 2.97 15.33
CA GLY A 275 22.16 3.42 13.95
C GLY A 275 23.61 3.46 13.41
N THR A 276 24.61 3.20 14.25
CA THR A 276 26.02 3.19 13.82
C THR A 276 26.42 1.80 13.37
N PRO A 277 26.80 1.61 12.08
CA PRO A 277 27.20 0.30 11.57
C PRO A 277 28.63 -0.07 12.00
N THR A 278 28.79 -1.33 12.37
CA THR A 278 30.08 -1.98 12.59
C THR A 278 30.12 -3.28 11.80
N ARG A 279 31.12 -3.40 10.92
CA ARG A 279 31.30 -4.64 10.19
C ARG A 279 31.77 -5.75 11.13
N VAL A 280 31.17 -6.93 11.01
CA VAL A 280 31.57 -8.12 11.74
C VAL A 280 32.40 -9.01 10.81
N GLY A 281 33.65 -9.27 11.18
CA GLY A 281 34.57 -10.07 10.36
C GLY A 281 35.03 -9.39 9.07
N THR A 282 35.34 -10.18 8.05
CA THR A 282 35.80 -9.75 6.74
C THR A 282 34.71 -9.86 5.68
N THR A 283 34.64 -8.88 4.76
CA THR A 283 33.77 -8.97 3.59
C THR A 283 34.26 -10.07 2.66
N ALA A 284 33.41 -11.03 2.30
CA ALA A 284 33.69 -11.91 1.18
C ALA A 284 33.51 -11.11 -0.11
N PHE A 285 34.55 -11.09 -0.92
CA PHE A 285 34.61 -10.30 -2.16
C PHE A 285 35.16 -11.16 -3.28
N SER A 286 34.49 -11.12 -4.42
CA SER A 286 34.99 -11.75 -5.64
C SER A 286 34.64 -10.89 -6.87
N VAL A 287 35.55 -10.86 -7.83
CA VAL A 287 35.23 -10.42 -9.19
C VAL A 287 34.58 -11.61 -9.88
N ILE A 288 33.37 -11.42 -10.40
CA ILE A 288 32.64 -12.46 -11.14
C ILE A 288 33.27 -12.62 -12.53
N GLU A 289 33.40 -11.48 -13.25
CA GLU A 289 33.97 -11.40 -14.57
C GLU A 289 34.42 -9.97 -14.83
N ALA A 290 35.42 -9.77 -15.66
CA ALA A 290 35.94 -8.46 -16.02
C ALA A 290 36.58 -8.45 -17.40
N ASP A 291 36.22 -7.46 -18.22
CA ASP A 291 37.02 -7.08 -19.36
C ASP A 291 38.42 -6.59 -18.93
N ALA A 292 39.47 -6.92 -19.67
CA ALA A 292 40.81 -6.45 -19.36
C ALA A 292 40.93 -4.94 -19.29
N ALA A 293 40.14 -4.21 -20.09
CA ALA A 293 40.07 -2.75 -20.11
C ALA A 293 39.35 -2.14 -18.86
N ALA A 294 38.74 -2.97 -18.03
CA ALA A 294 38.11 -2.58 -16.78
C ALA A 294 38.96 -2.92 -15.53
N SER A 295 40.23 -3.23 -15.69
CA SER A 295 41.12 -3.67 -14.59
C SER A 295 41.22 -2.67 -13.47
N ALA A 296 41.24 -1.36 -13.77
CA ALA A 296 41.31 -0.28 -12.80
C ALA A 296 39.98 0.00 -12.04
N TRP A 297 38.86 -0.54 -12.52
CA TRP A 297 37.57 -0.31 -11.84
C TRP A 297 37.48 -1.12 -10.57
N ALA A 298 37.00 -0.48 -9.50
CA ALA A 298 36.95 -1.09 -8.19
C ALA A 298 35.55 -0.92 -7.53
N CYS A 299 35.23 -1.88 -6.69
CA CYS A 299 34.09 -1.85 -5.82
C CYS A 299 34.52 -2.27 -4.41
N ALA A 300 33.95 -1.68 -3.37
CA ALA A 300 34.24 -2.01 -1.97
C ALA A 300 33.02 -1.77 -1.09
N LEU A 301 33.01 -2.37 0.10
CA LEU A 301 32.06 -2.06 1.16
C LEU A 301 32.76 -1.24 2.26
N ASP A 302 32.18 -0.08 2.57
CA ASP A 302 32.65 0.83 3.59
C ASP A 302 31.49 1.20 4.52
N PHE A 303 31.38 0.48 5.64
CA PHE A 303 30.33 0.67 6.64
C PHE A 303 30.53 1.92 7.52
N THR A 304 31.58 2.70 7.32
CA THR A 304 31.72 4.00 7.98
C THR A 304 30.83 5.06 7.33
N ASN A 305 30.23 4.74 6.20
CA ASN A 305 29.31 5.60 5.46
C ASN A 305 27.89 5.05 5.48
N ALA A 306 26.90 5.92 5.46
CA ALA A 306 25.49 5.55 5.31
C ALA A 306 25.23 4.79 4.00
N TYR A 307 26.10 4.96 3.01
CA TYR A 307 26.09 4.29 1.70
C TYR A 307 27.29 3.34 1.60
N PRO A 308 27.18 2.13 2.06
CA PRO A 308 28.35 1.27 2.22
C PRO A 308 28.93 0.77 0.89
N ILE A 309 28.19 0.80 -0.22
CA ILE A 309 28.73 0.36 -1.52
C ILE A 309 29.46 1.52 -2.16
N ARG A 310 30.78 1.39 -2.26
CA ARG A 310 31.68 2.39 -2.84
C ARG A 310 32.26 1.86 -4.16
N VAL A 311 32.20 2.67 -5.19
CA VAL A 311 32.74 2.34 -6.50
C VAL A 311 33.75 3.36 -6.98
N THR A 312 34.75 2.92 -7.70
CA THR A 312 35.77 3.76 -8.30
C THR A 312 35.85 3.47 -9.79
N GLY A 313 35.56 4.47 -10.58
CA GLY A 313 35.67 4.40 -12.04
C GLY A 313 37.10 4.64 -12.52
N GLU A 314 37.23 5.23 -13.70
CA GLU A 314 38.49 5.53 -14.32
C GLU A 314 38.41 6.87 -15.05
N ALA A 315 39.53 7.59 -15.11
CA ALA A 315 39.59 8.89 -15.77
C ALA A 315 39.20 8.79 -17.26
N ASN A 316 38.42 9.76 -17.72
CA ASN A 316 37.96 9.87 -19.10
C ASN A 316 37.05 8.74 -19.59
N LYS A 317 36.50 7.93 -18.67
CA LYS A 317 35.47 6.91 -18.96
C LYS A 317 34.18 7.26 -18.24
N SER A 318 33.07 7.25 -18.97
CA SER A 318 31.74 7.39 -18.39
C SER A 318 31.19 5.99 -18.11
N ILE A 319 31.01 5.64 -16.82
CA ILE A 319 30.66 4.30 -16.39
C ILE A 319 29.35 4.36 -15.58
N ARG A 320 28.40 3.51 -15.94
CA ARG A 320 27.19 3.25 -15.16
C ARG A 320 27.43 2.07 -14.24
N TRP A 321 26.93 2.22 -13.02
CA TRP A 321 26.99 1.22 -11.97
C TRP A 321 25.59 0.89 -11.51
N ALA A 322 25.32 -0.39 -11.31
CA ALA A 322 24.13 -0.86 -10.65
C ALA A 322 24.49 -1.95 -9.65
N ALA A 323 23.88 -1.93 -8.48
CA ALA A 323 24.00 -2.97 -7.49
C ALA A 323 22.61 -3.49 -7.12
N TYR A 324 22.44 -4.81 -7.14
CA TYR A 324 21.32 -5.48 -6.51
C TYR A 324 21.73 -5.93 -5.12
N VAL A 325 21.03 -5.44 -4.12
CA VAL A 325 21.28 -5.72 -2.71
C VAL A 325 20.14 -6.55 -2.16
N ARG A 326 20.48 -7.73 -1.63
CA ARG A 326 19.60 -8.49 -0.75
C ARG A 326 20.16 -8.40 0.65
N SER A 327 19.29 -8.19 1.64
CA SER A 327 19.70 -8.30 3.02
C SER A 327 18.61 -8.97 3.88
N VAL A 328 19.04 -9.60 4.95
CA VAL A 328 18.15 -10.09 6.02
C VAL A 328 18.50 -9.32 7.26
N GLU A 329 17.49 -8.75 7.86
CA GLU A 329 17.57 -7.97 9.10
C GLU A 329 17.03 -8.78 10.27
N LEU A 330 17.74 -8.74 11.38
CA LEU A 330 17.28 -9.16 12.69
C LEU A 330 17.56 -8.00 13.65
N ALA A 331 16.53 -7.39 14.15
CA ALA A 331 16.61 -6.26 15.06
C ALA A 331 15.92 -6.58 16.40
N TYR A 332 16.23 -5.83 17.44
CA TYR A 332 15.48 -5.84 18.68
C TYR A 332 15.34 -4.42 19.22
N ALA A 333 14.19 -4.15 19.84
CA ALA A 333 14.00 -2.93 20.61
C ALA A 333 14.74 -3.09 21.93
N ALA A 334 15.66 -2.16 22.25
CA ALA A 334 16.32 -2.11 23.56
C ALA A 334 15.45 -1.35 24.56
#